data_8242d5bfd6cbc505c6614bac0aa1982d
#
_entry.id   8242d5bfd6cbc505c6614bac0aa1982d
#
_cell.length_a   1.000
_cell.length_b   1.000
_cell.length_c   1.000
_cell.angle_alpha   90.00
_cell.angle_beta   90.00
_cell.angle_gamma   90.00
#
_symmetry.space_group_name_H-M   'P 1'
#
loop_
_entity.id
_entity.type
_entity.pdbx_description
1 polymer ?
#
loop_
_entity_poly.entity_id
_entity_poly.type
_entity_poly.pdbx_seq_one_letter_code
_entity_poly.pdbx_strand_id
1 'polypeptide(L)'
;MDFTEFINNYHKHCPFAGSLGLRLTAMSDGHVEGEIPITPTLFNPIGSIHGGVYYTLADTVGGCAARTRGQIPTTIEGKLNHIRAATRKDKKLIAKGDVFHFGQKTIVSSVEITNDSGQTLAVGLFTFFALNKEDLSSFV
;
A
#
# COMPACT_ATOMS: atom_id res chain seq x y z
N MET A 1 13.26 8.35 -13.13
CA MET A 1 12.86 9.31 -12.08
C MET A 1 13.37 8.79 -10.74
N ASP A 2 13.93 9.66 -9.94
CA ASP A 2 14.41 9.30 -8.60
C ASP A 2 13.31 9.52 -7.56
N PHE A 3 12.93 8.47 -6.86
CA PHE A 3 11.89 8.50 -5.83
C PHE A 3 12.44 8.52 -4.39
N THR A 4 13.75 8.66 -4.23
CA THR A 4 14.42 8.56 -2.91
C THR A 4 13.84 9.52 -1.88
N GLU A 5 13.63 10.77 -2.24
CA GLU A 5 13.06 11.77 -1.33
C GLU A 5 11.62 11.41 -0.93
N PHE A 6 10.81 10.96 -1.88
CA PHE A 6 9.44 10.55 -1.64
C PHE A 6 9.38 9.34 -0.69
N ILE A 7 10.21 8.33 -0.94
CA ILE A 7 10.32 7.14 -0.07
C ILE A 7 10.66 7.55 1.36
N ASN A 8 11.70 8.36 1.53
CA ASN A 8 12.22 8.74 2.84
C ASN A 8 11.24 9.60 3.66
N ASN A 9 10.39 10.36 2.98
CA ASN A 9 9.46 11.29 3.61
C ASN A 9 7.99 10.83 3.55
N TYR A 10 7.71 9.61 3.12
CA TYR A 10 6.33 9.16 2.91
C TYR A 10 5.45 9.30 4.17
N HIS A 11 6.00 9.02 5.35
CA HIS A 11 5.29 9.17 6.62
C HIS A 11 4.80 10.61 6.89
N LYS A 12 5.44 11.61 6.29
CA LYS A 12 5.00 13.01 6.36
C LYS A 12 3.88 13.31 5.36
N HIS A 13 3.87 12.61 4.23
CA HIS A 13 2.82 12.74 3.22
C HIS A 13 1.55 12.01 3.59
N CYS A 14 1.68 10.90 4.32
CA CYS A 14 0.56 10.09 4.78
C CYS A 14 0.70 9.75 6.27
N PRO A 15 0.32 10.67 7.18
CA PRO A 15 0.45 10.44 8.62
C PRO A 15 -0.30 9.20 9.13
N PHE A 16 -1.45 8.89 8.52
CA PHE A 16 -2.22 7.69 8.88
C PHE A 16 -1.43 6.40 8.67
N ALA A 17 -0.87 6.21 7.47
CA ALA A 17 -0.04 5.04 7.18
C ALA A 17 1.23 5.02 8.07
N GLY A 18 1.83 6.19 8.27
CA GLY A 18 2.98 6.35 9.16
C GLY A 18 2.68 5.95 10.60
N SER A 19 1.45 6.19 11.10
CA SER A 19 1.04 5.81 12.45
C SER A 19 1.02 4.29 12.69
N LEU A 20 0.90 3.50 11.61
CA LEU A 20 1.02 2.04 11.66
C LEU A 20 2.47 1.54 11.51
N GLY A 21 3.42 2.45 11.35
CA GLY A 21 4.81 2.10 11.09
C GLY A 21 5.10 1.75 9.63
N LEU A 22 4.17 2.06 8.71
CA LEU A 22 4.36 1.81 7.29
C LEU A 22 5.50 2.66 6.74
N ARG A 23 6.38 2.05 5.98
CA ARG A 23 7.43 2.71 5.22
C ARG A 23 7.58 2.10 3.84
N LEU A 24 7.87 2.92 2.86
CA LEU A 24 8.20 2.46 1.52
C LEU A 24 9.68 2.04 1.50
N THR A 25 9.98 0.99 0.77
CA THR A 25 11.33 0.42 0.67
C THR A 25 11.92 0.49 -0.72
N ALA A 26 11.07 0.50 -1.75
CA ALA A 26 11.50 0.64 -3.13
C ALA A 26 10.39 1.27 -3.98
N MET A 27 10.76 1.99 -5.02
CA MET A 27 9.82 2.61 -5.96
C MET A 27 10.48 2.79 -7.31
N SER A 28 9.81 2.33 -8.37
CA SER A 28 10.20 2.48 -9.76
C SER A 28 8.96 2.57 -10.64
N ASP A 29 9.12 2.69 -11.96
CA ASP A 29 7.97 2.84 -12.86
C ASP A 29 6.98 1.67 -12.71
N GLY A 30 5.78 1.98 -12.22
CA GLY A 30 4.69 1.02 -12.01
C GLY A 30 4.92 0.00 -10.88
N HIS A 31 5.98 0.13 -10.08
CA HIS A 31 6.32 -0.81 -9.01
C HIS A 31 6.67 -0.11 -7.70
N VAL A 32 6.10 -0.58 -6.60
CA VAL A 32 6.42 -0.06 -5.25
C VAL A 32 6.47 -1.23 -4.26
N GLU A 33 7.42 -1.17 -3.36
CA GLU A 33 7.49 -2.05 -2.20
C GLU A 33 7.36 -1.24 -0.90
N GLY A 34 6.72 -1.84 0.09
CA GLY A 34 6.57 -1.24 1.41
C GLY A 34 6.44 -2.30 2.48
N GLU A 35 6.58 -1.89 3.75
CA GLU A 35 6.50 -2.80 4.88
C GLU A 35 5.89 -2.14 6.10
N ILE A 36 5.31 -2.96 6.97
CA ILE A 36 4.87 -2.58 8.32
C ILE A 36 5.49 -3.56 9.31
N PRO A 37 6.31 -3.09 10.27
CA PRO A 37 6.78 -3.92 11.37
C PRO A 37 5.60 -4.39 12.23
N ILE A 38 5.56 -5.65 12.61
CA ILE A 38 4.50 -6.19 13.46
C ILE A 38 4.75 -5.73 14.90
N THR A 39 3.79 -4.98 15.44
CA THR A 39 3.79 -4.47 16.80
C THR A 39 2.48 -4.82 17.50
N PRO A 40 2.41 -4.83 18.85
CA PRO A 40 1.20 -5.19 19.60
C PRO A 40 -0.03 -4.34 19.25
N THR A 41 0.16 -3.07 18.83
CA THR A 41 -0.95 -2.16 18.48
C THR A 41 -1.72 -2.56 17.22
N LEU A 42 -1.18 -3.49 16.41
CA LEU A 42 -1.79 -3.93 15.16
C LEU A 42 -2.80 -5.07 15.34
N PHE A 43 -2.89 -5.63 16.55
CA PHE A 43 -3.70 -6.83 16.80
C PHE A 43 -5.16 -6.49 17.06
N ASN A 44 -6.04 -7.39 16.60
CA ASN A 44 -7.47 -7.37 16.86
C ASN A 44 -7.81 -8.09 18.19
N PRO A 45 -9.10 -8.09 18.63
CA PRO A 45 -9.47 -8.73 19.90
C PRO A 45 -9.21 -10.24 20.00
N ILE A 46 -9.08 -10.94 18.88
CA ILE A 46 -8.80 -12.39 18.86
C ILE A 46 -7.30 -12.71 18.80
N GLY A 47 -6.44 -11.70 18.82
CA GLY A 47 -4.99 -11.88 18.85
C GLY A 47 -4.32 -12.13 17.50
N SER A 48 -4.99 -11.78 16.40
CA SER A 48 -4.38 -11.74 15.07
C SER A 48 -4.24 -10.29 14.59
N ILE A 49 -3.45 -10.07 13.54
CA ILE A 49 -3.32 -8.72 12.96
C ILE A 49 -4.67 -8.30 12.37
N HIS A 50 -5.11 -7.09 12.71
CA HIS A 50 -6.36 -6.53 12.19
C HIS A 50 -6.33 -6.46 10.66
N GLY A 51 -7.41 -6.91 10.02
CA GLY A 51 -7.52 -6.90 8.55
C GLY A 51 -7.31 -5.54 7.92
N GLY A 52 -7.67 -4.46 8.63
CA GLY A 52 -7.44 -3.08 8.20
C GLY A 52 -5.96 -2.72 8.04
N VAL A 53 -5.05 -3.38 8.76
CA VAL A 53 -3.60 -3.18 8.60
C VAL A 53 -3.14 -3.69 7.23
N TYR A 54 -3.57 -4.88 6.85
CA TYR A 54 -3.28 -5.44 5.51
C TYR A 54 -3.84 -4.55 4.41
N TYR A 55 -5.08 -4.12 4.58
CA TYR A 55 -5.73 -3.26 3.59
C TYR A 55 -5.01 -1.92 3.43
N THR A 56 -4.63 -1.27 4.53
CA THR A 56 -3.87 -0.02 4.51
C THR A 56 -2.53 -0.19 3.79
N LEU A 57 -1.81 -1.27 4.07
CA LEU A 57 -0.54 -1.56 3.40
C LEU A 57 -0.74 -1.78 1.90
N ALA A 58 -1.73 -2.60 1.51
CA ALA A 58 -2.02 -2.89 0.12
C ALA A 58 -2.48 -1.66 -0.66
N ASP A 59 -3.41 -0.90 -0.10
CA ASP A 59 -3.93 0.33 -0.71
C ASP A 59 -2.84 1.38 -0.89
N THR A 60 -2.00 1.54 0.12
CA THR A 60 -0.89 2.49 0.09
C THR A 60 0.15 2.13 -0.96
N VAL A 61 0.60 0.89 -0.97
CA VAL A 61 1.61 0.42 -1.92
C VAL A 61 1.08 0.43 -3.35
N GLY A 62 -0.16 -0.04 -3.55
CA GLY A 62 -0.83 0.01 -4.85
C GLY A 62 -1.05 1.44 -5.36
N GLY A 63 -1.45 2.34 -4.47
CA GLY A 63 -1.65 3.77 -4.80
C GLY A 63 -0.33 4.48 -5.11
N CYS A 64 0.73 4.17 -4.37
CA CYS A 64 2.07 4.70 -4.68
C CYS A 64 2.58 4.17 -6.04
N ALA A 65 2.31 2.90 -6.38
CA ALA A 65 2.63 2.37 -7.70
C ALA A 65 1.87 3.12 -8.80
N ALA A 66 0.58 3.39 -8.57
CA ALA A 66 -0.27 4.12 -9.52
C ALA A 66 0.19 5.56 -9.80
N ARG A 67 0.90 6.19 -8.86
CA ARG A 67 1.40 7.58 -9.02
C ARG A 67 2.77 7.70 -9.66
N THR A 68 3.45 6.61 -9.96
CA THR A 68 4.85 6.64 -10.45
C THR A 68 5.05 7.38 -11.76
N ARG A 69 3.99 7.58 -12.54
CA ARG A 69 4.00 8.36 -13.79
C ARG A 69 3.42 9.77 -13.64
N GLY A 70 3.29 10.25 -12.40
CA GLY A 70 2.85 11.62 -12.12
C GLY A 70 1.34 11.78 -11.93
N GLN A 71 0.56 10.72 -11.91
CA GLN A 71 -0.86 10.75 -11.61
C GLN A 71 -1.11 11.07 -10.14
N ILE A 72 -2.33 11.54 -9.85
CA ILE A 72 -2.81 11.76 -8.48
C ILE A 72 -3.93 10.73 -8.25
N PRO A 73 -3.59 9.52 -7.75
CA PRO A 73 -4.56 8.45 -7.61
C PRO A 73 -5.41 8.62 -6.35
N THR A 74 -6.72 8.35 -6.48
CA THR A 74 -7.61 8.13 -5.36
C THR A 74 -8.30 6.79 -5.50
N THR A 75 -8.38 6.02 -4.43
CA THR A 75 -8.95 4.67 -4.44
C THR A 75 -10.46 4.72 -4.69
N ILE A 76 -10.93 4.01 -5.69
CA ILE A 76 -12.38 3.84 -5.96
C ILE A 76 -12.86 2.42 -5.72
N GLU A 77 -11.98 1.45 -5.73
CA GLU A 77 -12.28 0.07 -5.35
C GLU A 77 -11.00 -0.61 -4.86
N GLY A 78 -11.15 -1.42 -3.81
CA GLY A 78 -10.07 -2.25 -3.32
C GLY A 78 -10.62 -3.60 -2.86
N LYS A 79 -10.03 -4.68 -3.38
CA LYS A 79 -10.32 -6.03 -2.96
C LYS A 79 -9.04 -6.71 -2.51
N LEU A 80 -9.09 -7.31 -1.31
CA LEU A 80 -7.98 -8.04 -0.75
C LEU A 80 -8.47 -9.41 -0.28
N ASN A 81 -7.86 -10.48 -0.78
CA ASN A 81 -8.11 -11.84 -0.33
C ASN A 81 -7.04 -12.23 0.69
N HIS A 82 -7.47 -12.52 1.92
CA HIS A 82 -6.60 -13.05 2.97
C HIS A 82 -6.43 -14.56 2.78
N ILE A 83 -5.19 -15.00 2.63
CA ILE A 83 -4.83 -16.40 2.35
C ILE A 83 -4.33 -17.08 3.62
N ARG A 84 -3.50 -16.38 4.40
CA ARG A 84 -2.84 -16.89 5.59
C ARG A 84 -2.69 -15.78 6.61
N ALA A 85 -2.96 -16.07 7.87
CA ALA A 85 -2.69 -15.13 8.95
C ALA A 85 -1.20 -15.05 9.24
N ALA A 86 -0.70 -13.86 9.53
CA ALA A 86 0.62 -13.70 10.12
C ALA A 86 0.62 -14.30 11.54
N THR A 87 1.74 -14.84 11.95
CA THR A 87 1.94 -15.44 13.27
C THR A 87 2.78 -14.54 14.17
N ARG A 88 2.85 -14.85 15.46
CA ARG A 88 3.72 -14.13 16.40
C ARG A 88 5.22 -14.29 16.10
N LYS A 89 5.59 -15.23 15.23
CA LYS A 89 6.97 -15.43 14.79
C LYS A 89 7.34 -14.47 13.65
N ASP A 90 6.34 -13.93 12.96
CA ASP A 90 6.58 -12.99 11.87
C ASP A 90 6.95 -11.62 12.44
N LYS A 91 7.91 -10.96 11.81
CA LYS A 91 8.45 -9.67 12.27
C LYS A 91 7.84 -8.50 11.52
N LYS A 92 7.44 -8.70 10.28
CA LYS A 92 6.89 -7.65 9.43
C LYS A 92 5.99 -8.18 8.33
N LEU A 93 5.10 -7.32 7.87
CA LEU A 93 4.33 -7.49 6.63
C LEU A 93 5.07 -6.75 5.52
N ILE A 94 5.23 -7.40 4.38
CA ILE A 94 5.89 -6.83 3.19
C ILE A 94 4.89 -6.83 2.05
N ALA A 95 4.70 -5.70 1.40
CA ALA A 95 3.84 -5.59 0.23
C ALA A 95 4.64 -5.21 -1.01
N LYS A 96 4.24 -5.79 -2.14
CA LYS A 96 4.70 -5.43 -3.48
C LYS A 96 3.49 -5.08 -4.32
N GLY A 97 3.49 -3.89 -4.90
CA GLY A 97 2.44 -3.39 -5.77
C GLY A 97 2.96 -3.18 -7.17
N ASP A 98 2.23 -3.70 -8.15
CA ASP A 98 2.56 -3.59 -9.55
C ASP A 98 1.34 -3.08 -10.33
N VAL A 99 1.53 -2.00 -11.09
CA VAL A 99 0.49 -1.51 -11.98
C VAL A 99 0.43 -2.39 -13.21
N PHE A 100 -0.74 -2.98 -13.47
CA PHE A 100 -0.94 -3.73 -14.68
C PHE A 100 -1.82 -2.99 -15.72
N HIS A 101 -2.44 -1.88 -15.33
CA HIS A 101 -3.20 -1.01 -16.24
C HIS A 101 -3.00 0.45 -15.87
N PHE A 102 -2.35 1.21 -16.74
CA PHE A 102 -2.31 2.67 -16.71
C PHE A 102 -3.27 3.24 -17.74
N GLY A 103 -4.49 3.56 -17.32
CA GLY A 103 -5.46 4.25 -18.18
C GLY A 103 -5.37 5.77 -18.04
N GLN A 104 -6.12 6.50 -18.85
CA GLN A 104 -6.20 7.95 -18.74
C GLN A 104 -6.90 8.41 -17.47
N LYS A 105 -7.92 7.67 -17.02
CA LYS A 105 -8.73 8.01 -15.84
C LYS A 105 -8.64 6.97 -14.74
N THR A 106 -8.43 5.71 -15.08
CA THR A 106 -8.35 4.61 -14.12
C THR A 106 -7.01 3.91 -14.21
N ILE A 107 -6.49 3.53 -13.06
CA ILE A 107 -5.24 2.81 -12.92
C ILE A 107 -5.53 1.62 -12.01
N VAL A 108 -5.04 0.44 -12.38
CA VAL A 108 -5.24 -0.78 -11.60
C VAL A 108 -3.89 -1.35 -11.17
N SER A 109 -3.74 -1.56 -9.88
CA SER A 109 -2.56 -2.19 -9.29
C SER A 109 -2.91 -3.55 -8.71
N SER A 110 -2.06 -4.54 -8.94
CA SER A 110 -2.06 -5.79 -8.16
C SER A 110 -1.14 -5.65 -6.96
N VAL A 111 -1.51 -6.24 -5.84
CA VAL A 111 -0.69 -6.21 -4.63
C VAL A 111 -0.61 -7.59 -4.03
N GLU A 112 0.60 -7.99 -3.64
CA GLU A 112 0.85 -9.18 -2.84
C GLU A 112 1.45 -8.76 -1.50
N ILE A 113 0.93 -9.33 -0.41
CA ILE A 113 1.50 -9.18 0.93
C ILE A 113 2.09 -10.50 1.38
N THR A 114 3.33 -10.46 1.81
CA THR A 114 4.07 -11.61 2.35
C THR A 114 4.54 -11.33 3.78
N ASN A 115 4.91 -12.39 4.49
CA ASN A 115 5.70 -12.26 5.72
C ASN A 115 7.20 -12.19 5.40
N ASP A 116 8.02 -12.04 6.43
CA ASP A 116 9.49 -12.00 6.29
C ASP A 116 10.12 -13.36 5.89
N SER A 117 9.33 -14.46 5.96
CA SER A 117 9.74 -15.77 5.41
C SER A 117 9.37 -15.96 3.94
N GLY A 118 8.74 -14.98 3.30
CA GLY A 118 8.32 -15.05 1.90
C GLY A 118 7.00 -15.78 1.65
N GLN A 119 6.25 -16.14 2.69
CA GLN A 119 4.93 -16.77 2.53
C GLN A 119 3.89 -15.72 2.16
N THR A 120 3.06 -16.01 1.17
CA THR A 120 1.95 -15.13 0.77
C THR A 120 0.86 -15.11 1.84
N LEU A 121 0.54 -13.92 2.34
CA LEU A 121 -0.50 -13.69 3.35
C LEU A 121 -1.80 -13.18 2.73
N ALA A 122 -1.69 -12.31 1.73
CA ALA A 122 -2.86 -11.72 1.06
C ALA A 122 -2.50 -11.30 -0.36
N VAL A 123 -3.50 -11.29 -1.24
CA VAL A 123 -3.39 -10.81 -2.62
C VAL A 123 -4.61 -9.99 -2.97
N GLY A 124 -4.46 -8.97 -3.79
CA GLY A 124 -5.59 -8.15 -4.18
C GLY A 124 -5.37 -7.28 -5.40
N LEU A 125 -6.47 -6.63 -5.79
CA LEU A 125 -6.52 -5.64 -6.85
C LEU A 125 -7.13 -4.36 -6.31
N PHE A 126 -6.49 -3.23 -6.66
CA PHE A 126 -6.92 -1.90 -6.26
C PHE A 126 -7.06 -1.04 -7.50
N THR A 127 -8.22 -0.39 -7.63
CA THR A 127 -8.52 0.51 -8.73
C THR A 127 -8.51 1.93 -8.22
N PHE A 128 -7.80 2.80 -8.93
CA PHE A 128 -7.64 4.21 -8.60
C PHE A 128 -8.19 5.06 -9.73
N PHE A 129 -8.79 6.18 -9.36
CA PHE A 129 -9.14 7.24 -10.30
C PHE A 129 -8.01 8.28 -10.30
N ALA A 130 -7.56 8.68 -11.50
CA ALA A 130 -6.54 9.71 -11.65
C ALA A 130 -7.20 11.09 -11.57
N LEU A 131 -7.00 11.77 -10.44
CA LEU A 131 -7.46 13.14 -10.21
C LEU A 131 -6.58 14.12 -10.99
N ASN A 132 -7.18 15.25 -11.42
CA ASN A 132 -6.44 16.40 -11.90
C ASN A 132 -6.21 17.41 -10.76
N LYS A 133 -5.44 18.48 -11.03
CA LYS A 133 -5.13 19.49 -9.99
C LYS A 133 -6.38 20.27 -9.55
N GLU A 134 -7.37 20.42 -10.41
CA GLU A 134 -8.62 21.12 -10.10
C GLU A 134 -9.47 20.29 -9.12
N ASP A 135 -9.46 18.97 -9.28
CA ASP A 135 -10.16 18.06 -8.36
C ASP A 135 -9.64 18.18 -6.92
N LEU A 136 -8.35 18.45 -6.75
CA LEU A 136 -7.74 18.58 -5.42
C LEU A 136 -8.27 19.77 -4.63
N SER A 137 -8.68 20.85 -5.29
CA SER A 137 -9.22 22.04 -4.62
C SER A 137 -10.51 21.76 -3.87
N SER A 138 -11.23 20.69 -4.21
CA SER A 138 -12.47 20.29 -3.55
C SER A 138 -12.26 19.58 -2.21
N PHE A 139 -11.03 19.18 -1.88
CA PHE A 139 -10.70 18.47 -0.64
C PHE A 139 -10.03 19.34 0.42
N VAL A 140 -9.86 20.63 0.14
CA VAL A 140 -9.17 21.58 1.04
C VAL A 140 -10.16 22.54 1.67
#